data_255cccf3451ca8e44a7381a4a73fc3e9
#
_entry.id   255cccf3451ca8e44a7381a4a73fc3e9
#
_cell.length_a   1.000
_cell.length_b   1.000
_cell.length_c   1.000
_cell.angle_alpha   90.00
_cell.angle_beta   90.00
_cell.angle_gamma   90.00
#
_symmetry.space_group_name_H-M   'P 1'
#
loop_
_entity.id
_entity.type
_entity.pdbx_description
1 polymer ?
#
loop_
_entity_poly.entity_id
_entity_poly.type
_entity_poly.pdbx_seq_one_letter_code
_entity_poly.pdbx_strand_id
1 'polypeptide(L)'
;MSVDIERGLGLRVSVPRDYILQDRVLIGNQRVGPDLSNVGLRQTDQNWHLLHLYNPQITSPGSLMPPFPFLFELEPISEATADLALVFPEGSEYSPDAGWVVVPSRRALALVEYLLALKFDYNLPEAIILENE
;
A
#
# COMPACT_ATOMS: atom_id res chain seq x y z
N MET A 1 -6.20 -17.81 16.73
CA MET A 1 -6.24 -16.34 16.69
C MET A 1 -5.13 -15.88 15.79
N SER A 2 -5.43 -15.07 14.79
CA SER A 2 -4.41 -14.66 13.82
C SER A 2 -3.49 -13.63 14.45
N VAL A 3 -2.19 -13.88 14.42
CA VAL A 3 -1.14 -12.93 14.86
C VAL A 3 -1.29 -11.57 14.17
N ASP A 4 -1.87 -11.56 12.97
CA ASP A 4 -2.10 -10.35 12.19
C ASP A 4 -3.19 -9.45 12.80
N ILE A 5 -4.25 -10.04 13.38
CA ILE A 5 -5.30 -9.27 14.08
C ILE A 5 -4.71 -8.64 15.34
N GLU A 6 -3.92 -9.39 16.11
CA GLU A 6 -3.24 -8.87 17.30
C GLU A 6 -2.28 -7.71 16.99
N ARG A 7 -1.71 -7.70 15.78
CA ARG A 7 -0.85 -6.62 15.29
C ARG A 7 -1.63 -5.47 14.63
N GLY A 8 -2.95 -5.51 14.61
CA GLY A 8 -3.77 -4.50 13.95
C GLY A 8 -3.72 -4.54 12.42
N LEU A 9 -3.29 -5.65 11.82
CA LEU A 9 -3.18 -5.80 10.37
C LEU A 9 -4.50 -6.21 9.68
N GLY A 10 -5.55 -6.46 10.44
CA GLY A 10 -6.87 -6.80 9.93
C GLY A 10 -7.93 -6.70 11.00
N LEU A 11 -9.19 -6.53 10.59
CA LEU A 11 -10.33 -6.45 11.50
C LEU A 11 -10.86 -7.83 11.88
N ARG A 12 -10.69 -8.82 11.01
CA ARG A 12 -11.10 -10.21 11.20
C ARG A 12 -10.26 -11.17 10.36
N VAL A 13 -10.37 -12.46 10.63
CA VAL A 13 -9.78 -13.51 9.78
C VAL A 13 -10.60 -13.62 8.49
N SER A 14 -9.92 -13.84 7.35
CA SER A 14 -10.59 -14.15 6.09
C SER A 14 -11.25 -15.54 6.14
N VAL A 15 -12.37 -15.67 5.46
CA VAL A 15 -13.15 -16.91 5.33
C VAL A 15 -13.40 -17.23 3.86
N PRO A 16 -13.79 -18.47 3.51
CA PRO A 16 -14.00 -18.86 2.12
C PRO A 16 -14.95 -17.96 1.34
N ARG A 17 -15.95 -17.35 2.01
CA ARG A 17 -16.90 -16.44 1.38
C ARG A 17 -16.28 -15.16 0.84
N ASP A 18 -15.17 -14.69 1.41
CA ASP A 18 -14.44 -13.53 0.91
C ASP A 18 -13.89 -13.74 -0.51
N TYR A 19 -13.75 -14.99 -0.92
CA TYR A 19 -13.13 -15.41 -2.18
C TYR A 19 -14.12 -15.97 -3.19
N ILE A 20 -15.42 -15.99 -2.88
CA ILE A 20 -16.44 -16.68 -3.68
C ILE A 20 -16.59 -16.13 -5.10
N LEU A 21 -16.22 -14.87 -5.32
CA LEU A 21 -16.26 -14.20 -6.62
C LEU A 21 -14.93 -14.23 -7.37
N GLN A 22 -13.92 -14.91 -6.80
CA GLN A 22 -12.60 -15.01 -7.43
C GLN A 22 -12.49 -16.30 -8.24
N ASP A 23 -12.07 -16.21 -9.51
CA ASP A 23 -11.80 -17.38 -10.35
C ASP A 23 -10.65 -18.23 -9.79
N ARG A 24 -9.67 -17.57 -9.17
CA ARG A 24 -8.54 -18.19 -8.49
C ARG A 24 -8.29 -17.52 -7.16
N VAL A 25 -8.33 -18.30 -6.10
CA VAL A 25 -7.96 -17.84 -4.77
C VAL A 25 -6.44 -17.86 -4.64
N LEU A 26 -5.83 -16.68 -4.57
CA LEU A 26 -4.38 -16.52 -4.45
C LEU A 26 -3.96 -16.50 -2.98
N ILE A 27 -4.09 -17.64 -2.30
CA ILE A 27 -3.58 -17.82 -0.94
C ILE A 27 -2.15 -18.32 -1.04
N GLY A 28 -1.20 -17.53 -0.53
CA GLY A 28 0.21 -17.94 -0.46
C GLY A 28 0.45 -18.99 0.62
N ASN A 29 1.40 -19.88 0.37
CA ASN A 29 1.85 -20.87 1.36
C ASN A 29 2.81 -20.26 2.41
N GLN A 30 3.45 -19.15 2.08
CA GLN A 30 4.41 -18.45 2.92
C GLN A 30 4.24 -16.94 2.77
N ARG A 31 4.27 -16.23 3.90
CA ARG A 31 4.24 -14.77 3.93
C ARG A 31 5.65 -14.21 4.03
N VAL A 32 5.97 -13.25 3.17
CA VAL A 32 7.23 -12.49 3.15
C VAL A 32 6.96 -11.01 3.44
N GLY A 33 5.96 -10.67 4.15
CA GLY A 33 5.58 -9.30 4.46
C GLY A 33 4.26 -9.27 5.21
N PRO A 34 3.71 -8.08 5.48
CA PRO A 34 2.45 -7.93 6.17
C PRO A 34 1.29 -8.44 5.32
N ASP A 35 0.19 -8.80 5.99
CA ASP A 35 -1.07 -9.10 5.32
C ASP A 35 -1.62 -7.82 4.67
N LEU A 36 -1.90 -7.87 3.37
CA LEU A 36 -2.40 -6.74 2.59
C LEU A 36 -3.93 -6.70 2.48
N SER A 37 -4.66 -7.68 3.04
CA SER A 37 -6.12 -7.79 2.87
C SER A 37 -6.90 -6.56 3.36
N ASN A 38 -6.35 -5.80 4.32
CA ASN A 38 -6.91 -4.57 4.85
C ASN A 38 -5.97 -3.36 4.76
N VAL A 39 -5.01 -3.40 3.86
CA VAL A 39 -4.04 -2.32 3.75
C VAL A 39 -4.70 -0.97 3.42
N GLY A 40 -5.76 -0.98 2.62
CA GLY A 40 -6.51 0.23 2.27
C GLY A 40 -7.26 0.88 3.45
N LEU A 41 -7.50 0.15 4.54
CA LEU A 41 -8.04 0.72 5.79
C LEU A 41 -6.95 1.26 6.70
N ARG A 42 -5.79 0.60 6.73
CA ARG A 42 -4.66 1.01 7.59
C ARG A 42 -3.91 2.22 7.05
N GLN A 43 -3.74 2.25 5.72
CA GLN A 43 -3.02 3.28 4.99
C GLN A 43 -3.92 3.82 3.89
N THR A 44 -4.57 4.94 4.19
CA THR A 44 -5.52 5.59 3.28
C THR A 44 -4.87 6.66 2.41
N ASP A 45 -3.60 7.03 2.70
CA ASP A 45 -2.88 8.06 1.99
C ASP A 45 -2.20 7.50 0.73
N GLN A 46 -2.61 8.00 -0.42
CA GLN A 46 -2.05 7.64 -1.72
C GLN A 46 -0.56 7.97 -1.83
N ASN A 47 -0.14 9.14 -1.35
CA ASN A 47 1.26 9.55 -1.40
C ASN A 47 2.16 8.63 -0.55
N TRP A 48 1.66 8.18 0.60
CA TRP A 48 2.36 7.20 1.42
C TRP A 48 2.65 5.91 0.64
N HIS A 49 1.66 5.38 -0.08
CA HIS A 49 1.82 4.17 -0.90
C HIS A 49 2.82 4.38 -2.04
N LEU A 50 2.76 5.53 -2.71
CA LEU A 50 3.70 5.87 -3.78
C LEU A 50 5.14 5.98 -3.26
N LEU A 51 5.36 6.67 -2.15
CA LEU A 51 6.68 6.77 -1.50
C LEU A 51 7.18 5.39 -1.05
N HIS A 52 6.30 4.55 -0.48
CA HIS A 52 6.64 3.20 -0.03
C HIS A 52 7.04 2.28 -1.19
N LEU A 53 6.38 2.40 -2.35
CA LEU A 53 6.77 1.68 -3.57
C LEU A 53 8.05 2.24 -4.18
N TYR A 54 8.23 3.56 -4.17
CA TYR A 54 9.44 4.21 -4.70
C TYR A 54 10.67 3.78 -3.90
N ASN A 55 10.65 3.98 -2.60
CA ASN A 55 11.65 3.47 -1.67
C ASN A 55 11.02 3.25 -0.28
N PRO A 56 10.87 1.99 0.17
CA PRO A 56 10.27 1.67 1.46
C PRO A 56 10.96 2.31 2.66
N GLN A 57 12.24 2.62 2.57
CA GLN A 57 13.01 3.26 3.66
C GLN A 57 12.48 4.65 4.00
N ILE A 58 11.83 5.35 3.08
CA ILE A 58 11.25 6.68 3.31
C ILE A 58 10.13 6.63 4.35
N THR A 59 9.26 5.63 4.23
CA THR A 59 8.05 5.49 5.07
C THR A 59 8.23 4.52 6.22
N SER A 60 9.14 3.56 6.08
CA SER A 60 9.37 2.49 7.05
C SER A 60 10.87 2.19 7.15
N PRO A 61 11.65 3.00 7.89
CA PRO A 61 13.09 2.78 8.05
C PRO A 61 13.38 1.36 8.56
N GLY A 62 14.34 0.69 7.94
CA GLY A 62 14.69 -0.70 8.24
C GLY A 62 13.82 -1.75 7.53
N SER A 63 12.91 -1.34 6.66
CA SER A 63 12.12 -2.27 5.83
C SER A 63 13.02 -3.16 4.97
N LEU A 64 12.67 -4.45 4.88
CA LEU A 64 13.31 -5.41 3.98
C LEU A 64 12.66 -5.47 2.59
N MET A 65 11.60 -4.72 2.38
CA MET A 65 10.94 -4.62 1.07
C MET A 65 11.88 -3.95 0.07
N PRO A 66 12.09 -4.52 -1.12
CA PRO A 66 12.88 -3.86 -2.16
C PRO A 66 12.14 -2.65 -2.74
N PRO A 67 12.86 -1.62 -3.20
CA PRO A 67 12.26 -0.50 -3.91
C PRO A 67 11.86 -0.90 -5.34
N PHE A 68 10.86 -0.21 -5.89
CA PHE A 68 10.33 -0.41 -7.24
C PHE A 68 10.47 0.87 -8.10
N PRO A 69 11.70 1.40 -8.28
CA PRO A 69 11.91 2.67 -8.97
C PRO A 69 11.46 2.65 -10.43
N PHE A 70 11.39 1.47 -11.07
CA PHE A 70 10.93 1.32 -12.45
C PHE A 70 9.43 1.65 -12.66
N LEU A 71 8.69 1.87 -11.59
CA LEU A 71 7.31 2.36 -11.62
C LEU A 71 7.21 3.89 -11.67
N PHE A 72 8.33 4.58 -11.64
CA PHE A 72 8.42 6.04 -11.52
C PHE A 72 9.35 6.60 -12.58
N GLU A 73 9.16 7.87 -12.92
CA GLU A 73 9.97 8.62 -13.86
C GLU A 73 10.49 9.89 -13.18
N LEU A 74 11.73 10.26 -13.50
CA LEU A 74 12.33 11.50 -13.03
C LEU A 74 12.16 12.56 -14.12
N GLU A 75 11.40 13.61 -13.84
CA GLU A 75 11.08 14.65 -14.80
C GLU A 75 11.43 16.05 -14.28
N PRO A 76 11.72 17.01 -15.17
CA PRO A 76 11.88 18.38 -14.77
C PRO A 76 10.56 18.97 -14.27
N ILE A 77 10.64 19.86 -13.29
CA ILE A 77 9.46 20.56 -12.75
C ILE A 77 8.76 21.38 -13.85
N SER A 78 7.46 21.14 -14.01
CA SER A 78 6.56 21.89 -14.89
C SER A 78 5.18 21.96 -14.26
N GLU A 79 4.29 22.79 -14.78
CA GLU A 79 2.89 22.82 -14.30
C GLU A 79 2.21 21.45 -14.44
N ALA A 80 2.52 20.70 -15.50
CA ALA A 80 1.93 19.39 -15.75
C ALA A 80 2.47 18.30 -14.82
N THR A 81 3.72 18.41 -14.37
CA THR A 81 4.37 17.41 -13.50
C THR A 81 4.20 17.70 -12.02
N ALA A 82 3.99 18.96 -11.65
CA ALA A 82 3.88 19.39 -10.26
C ALA A 82 2.72 18.70 -9.51
N ASP A 83 1.56 18.59 -10.15
CA ASP A 83 0.36 17.98 -9.54
C ASP A 83 0.46 16.46 -9.39
N LEU A 84 1.33 15.82 -10.18
CA LEU A 84 1.51 14.36 -10.18
C LEU A 84 2.73 13.92 -9.37
N ALA A 85 3.57 14.85 -8.96
CA ALA A 85 4.83 14.59 -8.29
C ALA A 85 4.63 13.97 -6.90
N LEU A 86 5.51 13.03 -6.53
CA LEU A 86 5.60 12.53 -5.18
C LEU A 86 5.98 13.66 -4.21
N VAL A 87 5.27 13.73 -3.09
CA VAL A 87 5.58 14.67 -2.01
C VAL A 87 6.48 13.97 -1.00
N PHE A 88 7.76 14.33 -0.99
CA PHE A 88 8.74 13.78 -0.06
C PHE A 88 8.67 14.48 1.30
N PRO A 89 8.99 13.76 2.40
CA PRO A 89 9.18 14.40 3.70
C PRO A 89 10.29 15.46 3.64
N GLU A 90 10.14 16.52 4.40
CA GLU A 90 11.13 17.59 4.48
C GLU A 90 12.49 17.06 4.96
N GLY A 91 13.56 17.39 4.23
CA GLY A 91 14.92 16.93 4.54
C GLY A 91 15.20 15.46 4.18
N SER A 92 14.33 14.81 3.42
CA SER A 92 14.56 13.43 2.98
C SER A 92 15.78 13.34 2.06
N GLU A 93 16.71 12.43 2.36
CA GLU A 93 17.87 12.11 1.52
C GLU A 93 17.49 11.48 0.17
N TYR A 94 16.24 10.99 0.05
CA TYR A 94 15.70 10.36 -1.16
C TYR A 94 14.98 11.34 -2.08
N SER A 95 14.88 12.62 -1.68
CA SER A 95 14.28 13.66 -2.53
C SER A 95 15.13 13.87 -3.79
N PRO A 96 14.49 14.11 -4.94
CA PRO A 96 15.23 14.43 -6.16
C PRO A 96 15.96 15.78 -6.04
N ASP A 97 16.93 16.00 -6.92
CA ASP A 97 17.65 17.25 -7.00
C ASP A 97 16.73 18.43 -7.33
N ALA A 98 17.18 19.64 -6.95
CA ALA A 98 16.41 20.86 -7.25
C ALA A 98 16.12 21.01 -8.75
N GLY A 99 14.85 21.26 -9.07
CA GLY A 99 14.38 21.36 -10.46
C GLY A 99 13.86 20.05 -11.06
N TRP A 100 13.92 18.94 -10.30
CA TRP A 100 13.42 17.64 -10.72
C TRP A 100 12.33 17.14 -9.78
N VAL A 101 11.42 16.32 -10.31
CA VAL A 101 10.36 15.66 -9.56
C VAL A 101 10.26 14.20 -9.96
N VAL A 102 9.82 13.37 -9.03
CA VAL A 102 9.49 11.97 -9.27
C VAL A 102 8.01 11.85 -9.56
N VAL A 103 7.66 11.32 -10.72
CA VAL A 103 6.28 11.16 -11.19
C VAL A 103 5.92 9.68 -11.27
N PRO A 104 4.79 9.24 -10.72
CA PRO A 104 4.36 7.86 -10.82
C PRO A 104 3.86 7.52 -12.22
N SER A 105 4.24 6.37 -12.75
CA SER A 105 3.66 5.84 -13.97
C SER A 105 2.18 5.47 -13.77
N ARG A 106 1.45 5.29 -14.88
CA ARG A 106 0.07 4.77 -14.83
C ARG A 106 -0.03 3.43 -14.12
N ARG A 107 1.01 2.60 -14.21
CA ARG A 107 1.08 1.30 -13.53
C ARG A 107 1.22 1.46 -12.02
N ALA A 108 2.02 2.44 -11.56
CA ALA A 108 2.14 2.76 -10.14
C ALA A 108 0.79 3.23 -9.57
N LEU A 109 0.12 4.15 -10.27
CA LEU A 109 -1.19 4.65 -9.85
C LEU A 109 -2.24 3.52 -9.78
N ALA A 110 -2.32 2.67 -10.80
CA ALA A 110 -3.24 1.54 -10.81
C ALA A 110 -2.96 0.54 -9.68
N LEU A 111 -1.68 0.30 -9.35
CA LEU A 111 -1.31 -0.55 -8.22
C LEU A 111 -1.72 0.08 -6.89
N VAL A 112 -1.53 1.38 -6.71
CA VAL A 112 -1.93 2.07 -5.48
C VAL A 112 -3.45 2.10 -5.32
N GLU A 113 -4.21 2.35 -6.39
CA GLU A 113 -5.68 2.24 -6.38
C GLU A 113 -6.14 0.84 -5.96
N TYR A 114 -5.49 -0.20 -6.48
CA TYR A 114 -5.76 -1.57 -6.07
C TYR A 114 -5.48 -1.78 -4.57
N LEU A 115 -4.34 -1.32 -4.05
CA LEU A 115 -3.99 -1.44 -2.63
C LEU A 115 -4.99 -0.68 -1.74
N LEU A 116 -5.41 0.50 -2.14
CA LEU A 116 -6.42 1.30 -1.43
C LEU A 116 -7.81 0.65 -1.43
N ALA A 117 -8.11 -0.19 -2.43
CA ALA A 117 -9.36 -0.95 -2.53
C ALA A 117 -9.36 -2.24 -1.68
N LEU A 118 -8.20 -2.67 -1.16
CA LEU A 118 -8.11 -3.86 -0.32
C LEU A 118 -8.64 -3.58 1.08
N LYS A 119 -9.94 -3.84 1.28
CA LYS A 119 -10.69 -3.60 2.51
C LYS A 119 -11.61 -4.78 2.80
N PHE A 120 -11.55 -5.31 4.03
CA PHE A 120 -12.49 -6.26 4.59
C PHE A 120 -13.21 -5.60 5.76
N ASP A 121 -14.07 -4.64 5.45
CA ASP A 121 -14.82 -3.82 6.40
C ASP A 121 -16.29 -4.25 6.59
N TYR A 122 -16.69 -5.36 5.96
CA TYR A 122 -18.01 -5.93 6.06
C TYR A 122 -18.03 -7.14 7.01
N ASN A 123 -19.11 -7.28 7.75
CA ASN A 123 -19.37 -8.42 8.64
C ASN A 123 -19.90 -9.62 7.85
N LEU A 124 -19.43 -10.81 8.23
CA LEU A 124 -19.97 -12.08 7.78
C LEU A 124 -20.45 -12.88 8.99
N PRO A 125 -21.53 -13.68 8.89
CA PRO A 125 -22.01 -14.50 10.02
C PRO A 125 -20.94 -15.43 10.61
N GLU A 126 -20.03 -15.92 9.76
CA GLU A 126 -18.93 -16.81 10.12
C GLU A 126 -17.66 -16.09 10.59
N ALA A 127 -17.59 -14.76 10.44
CA ALA A 127 -16.43 -13.98 10.82
C ALA A 127 -16.85 -12.52 11.14
N ILE A 128 -17.41 -12.34 12.32
CA ILE A 128 -17.87 -11.03 12.79
C ILE A 128 -16.68 -10.17 13.19
N ILE A 129 -16.68 -8.91 12.78
CA ILE A 129 -15.77 -7.89 13.29
C ILE A 129 -16.22 -7.55 14.71
N LEU A 130 -15.35 -7.80 15.69
CA LEU A 130 -15.59 -7.38 17.06
C LEU A 130 -15.32 -5.88 17.17
N GLU A 131 -16.34 -5.09 17.39
CA GLU A 131 -16.17 -3.69 17.77
C GLU A 131 -15.47 -3.69 19.15
N ASN A 132 -14.27 -3.14 19.20
CA ASN A 132 -13.60 -2.91 20.48
C ASN A 132 -14.33 -1.75 21.15
N GLU A 133 -14.99 -2.06 22.28
CA GLU A 133 -15.55 -1.06 23.20
C GLU A 133 -14.45 -0.18 23.81
#